data_35572f2fe67b73556c9adf58c3266a6c
#
_entry.id   35572f2fe67b73556c9adf58c3266a6c
#
_cell.length_a   1.000
_cell.length_b   1.000
_cell.length_c   1.000
_cell.angle_alpha   90.00
_cell.angle_beta   90.00
_cell.angle_gamma   90.00
#
_symmetry.space_group_name_H-M   'P 1'
#
loop_
_entity.id
_entity.type
_entity.pdbx_description
1 polymer ?
#
loop_
_entity_poly.entity_id
_entity_poly.type
_entity_poly.pdbx_seq_one_letter_code
_entity_poly.pdbx_strand_id
1 'polypeptide(L)'
;MYAFLMIKLTVENAETRIEGLSKTTESLLKEELKYLNQAVSFSYYQNLKQLGQLEKLLEDKTSRFGVNSAQIHGEIRRLRHIVNGLQKKLFVYLYKDGVFSTGLLPKVVKLIQNAGLGYEITDRRIKPKNKLNFVLKESFPPLQLS
;
A
#
# COMPACT_ATOMS: atom_id res chain seq x y z
N MET A 1 -13.77 11.23 -33.84
CA MET A 1 -12.46 11.28 -33.33
C MET A 1 -12.37 11.10 -31.82
N TYR A 2 -11.42 10.43 -31.38
CA TYR A 2 -11.32 10.25 -29.99
C TYR A 2 -10.33 11.14 -29.39
N ALA A 3 -10.58 11.61 -28.21
CA ALA A 3 -9.58 12.23 -27.40
C ALA A 3 -8.86 11.10 -26.69
N PHE A 4 -7.64 10.87 -27.07
CA PHE A 4 -6.85 9.94 -26.30
C PHE A 4 -6.47 10.61 -25.01
N LEU A 5 -6.94 10.04 -23.94
CA LEU A 5 -6.53 10.51 -22.64
C LEU A 5 -5.14 9.98 -22.38
N MET A 6 -4.17 10.84 -22.59
CA MET A 6 -2.80 10.46 -22.30
C MET A 6 -2.56 10.63 -20.81
N ILE A 7 -1.94 9.64 -20.21
CA ILE A 7 -1.56 9.69 -18.81
C ILE A 7 -0.40 10.65 -18.67
N LYS A 8 -0.51 11.58 -17.73
CA LYS A 8 0.54 12.56 -17.48
C LYS A 8 1.16 12.33 -16.13
N LEU A 9 2.48 12.22 -16.12
CA LEU A 9 3.25 12.04 -14.90
C LEU A 9 4.09 13.28 -14.66
N THR A 10 3.86 13.94 -13.54
CA THR A 10 4.69 15.08 -13.15
C THR A 10 5.57 14.62 -12.00
N VAL A 11 6.86 14.50 -12.27
CA VAL A 11 7.82 13.91 -11.33
C VAL A 11 8.52 15.00 -10.57
N GLU A 12 8.42 14.93 -9.23
CA GLU A 12 9.15 15.80 -8.33
C GLU A 12 10.06 14.96 -7.43
N ASN A 13 10.88 15.62 -6.62
CA ASN A 13 11.89 14.88 -5.86
C ASN A 13 11.32 13.79 -4.96
N ALA A 14 10.26 14.09 -4.24
CA ALA A 14 9.68 13.13 -3.28
C ALA A 14 8.45 12.43 -3.82
N GLU A 15 7.62 13.14 -4.56
CA GLU A 15 6.33 12.64 -5.01
C GLU A 15 6.17 12.82 -6.50
N THR A 16 5.40 11.92 -7.09
CA THR A 16 5.02 12.02 -8.49
C THR A 16 3.50 12.08 -8.55
N ARG A 17 3.01 13.04 -9.33
CA ARG A 17 1.57 13.19 -9.54
C ARG A 17 1.20 12.57 -10.89
N ILE A 18 0.11 11.82 -10.89
CA ILE A 18 -0.36 11.16 -12.09
C ILE A 18 -1.77 11.63 -12.41
N GLU A 19 -2.02 11.93 -13.66
CA GLU A 19 -3.31 12.41 -14.15
C GLU A 19 -3.71 11.64 -15.40
N GLY A 20 -4.99 11.64 -15.68
CA GLY A 20 -5.51 11.02 -16.92
C GLY A 20 -5.79 9.54 -16.78
N LEU A 21 -5.89 9.03 -15.57
CA LEU A 21 -6.22 7.63 -15.36
C LEU A 21 -7.73 7.40 -15.43
N SER A 22 -8.13 6.32 -16.10
CA SER A 22 -9.50 5.84 -15.99
C SER A 22 -9.69 5.21 -14.61
N LYS A 23 -10.91 5.05 -14.18
CA LYS A 23 -11.19 4.45 -12.88
C LYS A 23 -10.66 3.04 -12.80
N THR A 24 -10.77 2.28 -13.87
CA THR A 24 -10.25 0.92 -13.91
C THR A 24 -8.74 0.89 -13.74
N THR A 25 -8.04 1.75 -14.46
CA THR A 25 -6.59 1.81 -14.40
C THR A 25 -6.14 2.31 -13.03
N GLU A 26 -6.86 3.28 -12.46
CA GLU A 26 -6.54 3.79 -11.15
C GLU A 26 -6.68 2.70 -10.09
N SER A 27 -7.76 1.90 -10.17
CA SER A 27 -7.96 0.80 -9.25
C SER A 27 -6.85 -0.24 -9.36
N LEU A 28 -6.43 -0.54 -10.57
CA LEU A 28 -5.34 -1.47 -10.81
C LEU A 28 -4.05 -0.95 -10.18
N LEU A 29 -3.74 0.32 -10.41
CA LEU A 29 -2.55 0.93 -9.88
C LEU A 29 -2.56 0.92 -8.35
N LYS A 30 -3.70 1.24 -7.77
CA LYS A 30 -3.85 1.25 -6.32
C LYS A 30 -3.61 -0.13 -5.73
N GLU A 31 -4.13 -1.18 -6.38
CA GLU A 31 -3.91 -2.55 -5.92
C GLU A 31 -2.47 -2.99 -6.07
N GLU A 32 -1.80 -2.57 -7.13
CA GLU A 32 -0.42 -2.98 -7.37
C GLU A 32 0.57 -2.24 -6.47
N LEU A 33 0.18 -1.09 -5.96
CA LEU A 33 1.05 -0.28 -5.12
C LEU A 33 0.71 -0.39 -3.63
N LYS A 34 0.07 -1.48 -3.23
CA LYS A 34 -0.19 -1.71 -1.81
C LYS A 34 0.79 -2.74 -1.27
N TYR A 35 1.01 -2.71 0.03
CA TYR A 35 1.79 -3.74 0.68
C TYR A 35 1.15 -4.13 2.00
N LEU A 36 1.46 -5.33 2.45
CA LEU A 36 0.91 -5.88 3.68
C LEU A 36 1.65 -5.29 4.88
N ASN A 37 0.89 -4.77 5.83
CA ASN A 37 1.47 -4.30 7.08
C ASN A 37 1.70 -5.52 7.99
N GLN A 38 2.96 -5.89 8.17
CA GLN A 38 3.33 -7.12 8.87
C GLN A 38 2.80 -7.16 10.31
N ALA A 39 2.95 -6.06 11.03
CA ALA A 39 2.49 -6.01 12.42
C ALA A 39 0.98 -6.16 12.53
N VAL A 40 0.25 -5.47 11.67
CA VAL A 40 -1.21 -5.56 11.64
C VAL A 40 -1.64 -6.95 11.19
N SER A 41 -0.93 -7.51 10.22
CA SER A 41 -1.22 -8.84 9.70
C SER A 41 -1.15 -9.90 10.80
N PHE A 42 -0.12 -9.85 11.63
CA PHE A 42 0.04 -10.79 12.72
C PHE A 42 -1.16 -10.70 13.69
N SER A 43 -1.50 -9.50 14.12
CA SER A 43 -2.62 -9.28 15.02
C SER A 43 -3.95 -9.68 14.38
N TYR A 44 -4.11 -9.36 13.10
CA TYR A 44 -5.32 -9.68 12.37
C TYR A 44 -5.57 -11.19 12.35
N TYR A 45 -4.56 -11.96 11.96
CA TYR A 45 -4.73 -13.42 11.87
C TYR A 45 -4.84 -14.08 13.24
N GLN A 46 -4.18 -13.54 14.25
CA GLN A 46 -4.32 -14.03 15.62
C GLN A 46 -5.75 -13.88 16.10
N ASN A 47 -6.32 -12.68 15.94
CA ASN A 47 -7.68 -12.41 16.38
C ASN A 47 -8.70 -13.17 15.54
N LEU A 48 -8.43 -13.33 14.26
CA LEU A 48 -9.31 -14.09 13.38
C LEU A 48 -9.38 -15.55 13.81
N LYS A 49 -8.23 -16.11 14.20
CA LYS A 49 -8.15 -17.48 14.68
C LYS A 49 -8.94 -17.65 15.98
N GLN A 50 -8.79 -16.71 16.92
CA GLN A 50 -9.54 -16.76 18.17
C GLN A 50 -11.04 -16.65 17.92
N LEU A 51 -11.42 -15.78 16.99
CA LEU A 51 -12.83 -15.63 16.63
C LEU A 51 -13.40 -16.94 16.11
N GLY A 52 -12.67 -17.59 15.21
CA GLY A 52 -13.10 -18.88 14.69
C GLY A 52 -13.24 -19.94 15.77
N GLN A 53 -12.32 -19.94 16.73
CA GLN A 53 -12.38 -20.89 17.84
C GLN A 53 -13.59 -20.63 18.73
N LEU A 54 -13.91 -19.37 18.99
CA LEU A 54 -15.07 -19.04 19.81
C LEU A 54 -16.38 -19.36 19.10
N GLU A 55 -16.45 -19.13 17.81
CA GLU A 55 -17.64 -19.47 17.03
C GLU A 55 -17.87 -20.97 17.03
N LYS A 56 -16.81 -21.74 16.91
CA LYS A 56 -16.90 -23.18 16.96
C LYS A 56 -17.29 -23.67 18.33
N LEU A 57 -16.74 -23.06 19.37
CA LEU A 57 -17.08 -23.40 20.75
C LEU A 57 -18.54 -23.12 21.04
N LEU A 58 -19.04 -22.00 20.57
CA LEU A 58 -20.45 -21.65 20.74
C LEU A 58 -21.36 -22.68 20.09
N GLU A 59 -21.00 -23.09 18.86
CA GLU A 59 -21.76 -24.08 18.13
C GLU A 59 -21.83 -25.41 18.90
N ASP A 60 -20.67 -25.87 19.39
CA ASP A 60 -20.60 -27.13 20.13
C ASP A 60 -21.37 -27.05 21.47
N LYS A 61 -21.15 -25.97 22.21
CA LYS A 61 -21.71 -25.85 23.54
C LYS A 61 -23.19 -25.52 23.55
N THR A 62 -23.65 -24.79 22.55
CA THR A 62 -25.08 -24.49 22.46
C THR A 62 -25.91 -25.76 22.32
N SER A 63 -25.34 -26.74 21.62
CA SER A 63 -26.06 -27.99 21.45
C SER A 63 -26.03 -28.88 22.68
N ARG A 64 -25.17 -28.60 23.66
CA ARG A 64 -25.03 -29.47 24.82
C ARG A 64 -25.49 -28.86 26.12
N PHE A 65 -25.00 -27.70 26.49
CA PHE A 65 -25.18 -27.22 27.87
C PHE A 65 -25.78 -25.86 28.00
N GLY A 66 -25.89 -25.10 26.97
CA GLY A 66 -26.42 -23.74 27.05
C GLY A 66 -25.64 -22.84 27.97
N VAL A 67 -24.37 -23.14 28.19
CA VAL A 67 -23.56 -22.44 29.16
C VAL A 67 -23.05 -21.13 28.61
N ASN A 68 -23.28 -20.05 29.35
CA ASN A 68 -22.64 -18.76 29.10
C ASN A 68 -22.60 -18.31 27.63
N SER A 69 -23.63 -18.63 26.87
CA SER A 69 -23.68 -18.23 25.48
C SER A 69 -23.63 -16.70 25.35
N ALA A 70 -24.23 -15.99 26.31
CA ALA A 70 -24.21 -14.53 26.31
C ALA A 70 -22.78 -13.99 26.40
N GLN A 71 -21.95 -14.59 27.24
CA GLN A 71 -20.57 -14.19 27.41
C GLN A 71 -19.77 -14.48 26.15
N ILE A 72 -19.99 -15.64 25.55
CA ILE A 72 -19.32 -16.03 24.32
C ILE A 72 -19.73 -15.09 23.19
N HIS A 73 -21.02 -14.78 23.10
CA HIS A 73 -21.50 -13.83 22.10
C HIS A 73 -20.86 -12.45 22.26
N GLY A 74 -20.67 -12.02 23.51
CA GLY A 74 -20.02 -10.76 23.81
C GLY A 74 -18.57 -10.73 23.32
N GLU A 75 -17.84 -11.83 23.57
CA GLU A 75 -16.45 -11.96 23.11
C GLU A 75 -16.38 -12.00 21.60
N ILE A 76 -17.29 -12.70 20.95
CA ILE A 76 -17.33 -12.76 19.48
C ILE A 76 -17.54 -11.38 18.90
N ARG A 77 -18.47 -10.61 19.47
CA ARG A 77 -18.70 -9.24 19.00
C ARG A 77 -17.46 -8.37 19.17
N ARG A 78 -16.79 -8.50 20.31
CA ARG A 78 -15.57 -7.75 20.58
C ARG A 78 -14.49 -8.08 19.56
N LEU A 79 -14.27 -9.37 19.32
CA LEU A 79 -13.25 -9.81 18.37
C LEU A 79 -13.59 -9.43 16.94
N ARG A 80 -14.87 -9.49 16.55
CA ARG A 80 -15.28 -9.06 15.23
C ARG A 80 -14.99 -7.58 15.02
N HIS A 81 -15.23 -6.78 16.03
CA HIS A 81 -14.94 -5.35 15.96
C HIS A 81 -13.44 -5.12 15.77
N ILE A 82 -12.61 -5.84 16.54
CA ILE A 82 -11.16 -5.74 16.43
C ILE A 82 -10.69 -6.19 15.05
N VAL A 83 -11.19 -7.33 14.58
CA VAL A 83 -10.82 -7.88 13.27
C VAL A 83 -11.19 -6.90 12.15
N ASN A 84 -12.38 -6.32 12.22
CA ASN A 84 -12.81 -5.36 11.21
C ASN A 84 -11.93 -4.12 11.20
N GLY A 85 -11.55 -3.65 12.37
CA GLY A 85 -10.65 -2.51 12.49
C GLY A 85 -9.26 -2.81 11.93
N LEU A 86 -8.73 -3.99 12.22
CA LEU A 86 -7.43 -4.41 11.72
C LEU A 86 -7.46 -4.64 10.21
N GLN A 87 -8.58 -5.17 9.70
CA GLN A 87 -8.71 -5.40 8.26
C GLN A 87 -8.55 -4.10 7.47
N LYS A 88 -9.06 -3.01 8.00
CA LYS A 88 -8.93 -1.71 7.34
C LYS A 88 -7.49 -1.23 7.28
N LYS A 89 -6.64 -1.71 8.18
CA LYS A 89 -5.24 -1.31 8.26
C LYS A 89 -4.29 -2.38 7.73
N LEU A 90 -4.85 -3.47 7.24
CA LEU A 90 -4.05 -4.62 6.82
C LEU A 90 -3.12 -4.30 5.67
N PHE A 91 -3.59 -3.51 4.73
CA PHE A 91 -2.79 -3.08 3.59
C PHE A 91 -2.50 -1.61 3.65
N VAL A 92 -1.27 -1.25 3.29
CA VAL A 92 -0.86 0.13 3.16
C VAL A 92 -0.84 0.45 1.67
N TYR A 93 -1.59 1.46 1.28
CA TYR A 93 -1.68 1.88 -0.11
C TYR A 93 -0.68 2.99 -0.37
N LEU A 94 0.19 2.77 -1.34
CA LEU A 94 1.24 3.73 -1.69
C LEU A 94 0.79 4.74 -2.73
N TYR A 95 -0.35 4.48 -3.35
CA TYR A 95 -0.98 5.42 -4.27
C TYR A 95 -2.19 6.03 -3.58
N LYS A 96 -2.27 7.35 -3.59
CA LYS A 96 -3.39 8.03 -2.95
C LYS A 96 -3.69 9.32 -3.70
N ASP A 97 -4.93 9.43 -4.20
CA ASP A 97 -5.43 10.65 -4.83
C ASP A 97 -4.52 11.20 -5.93
N GLY A 98 -4.02 10.32 -6.76
CA GLY A 98 -3.19 10.71 -7.88
C GLY A 98 -1.74 11.01 -7.54
N VAL A 99 -1.30 10.62 -6.34
CA VAL A 99 0.07 10.90 -5.90
C VAL A 99 0.71 9.62 -5.38
N PHE A 100 1.97 9.42 -5.71
CA PHE A 100 2.75 8.31 -5.16
C PHE A 100 4.20 8.75 -5.00
N SER A 101 4.96 7.97 -4.26
CA SER A 101 6.38 8.27 -4.05
C SER A 101 7.15 8.13 -5.34
N THR A 102 8.02 9.10 -5.65
CA THR A 102 8.81 9.10 -6.88
C THR A 102 9.67 7.83 -7.01
N GLY A 103 10.05 7.23 -5.89
CA GLY A 103 10.78 5.97 -5.91
C GLY A 103 10.02 4.82 -6.58
N LEU A 104 8.70 4.93 -6.70
CA LEU A 104 7.87 3.93 -7.33
C LEU A 104 7.67 4.17 -8.82
N LEU A 105 8.24 5.26 -9.35
CA LEU A 105 8.03 5.63 -10.75
C LEU A 105 8.37 4.51 -11.74
N PRO A 106 9.50 3.80 -11.62
CA PRO A 106 9.78 2.72 -12.56
C PRO A 106 8.71 1.65 -12.57
N LYS A 107 8.18 1.30 -11.40
CA LYS A 107 7.13 0.30 -11.29
C LYS A 107 5.84 0.79 -11.94
N VAL A 108 5.48 2.04 -11.71
CA VAL A 108 4.27 2.64 -12.28
C VAL A 108 4.36 2.72 -13.79
N VAL A 109 5.52 3.15 -14.31
CA VAL A 109 5.73 3.23 -15.76
C VAL A 109 5.58 1.85 -16.39
N LYS A 110 6.14 0.84 -15.75
CA LYS A 110 6.04 -0.53 -16.25
C LYS A 110 4.59 -1.00 -16.29
N LEU A 111 3.82 -0.67 -15.26
CA LEU A 111 2.40 -1.03 -15.22
C LEU A 111 1.62 -0.35 -16.35
N ILE A 112 1.92 0.91 -16.61
CA ILE A 112 1.27 1.65 -17.69
C ILE A 112 1.64 1.04 -19.04
N GLN A 113 2.90 0.71 -19.23
CA GLN A 113 3.35 0.09 -20.48
C GLN A 113 2.71 -1.27 -20.69
N ASN A 114 2.62 -2.07 -19.63
CA ASN A 114 2.01 -3.39 -19.72
C ASN A 114 0.51 -3.31 -20.04
N ALA A 115 -0.13 -2.22 -19.63
CA ALA A 115 -1.54 -1.99 -19.94
C ALA A 115 -1.74 -1.45 -21.36
N GLY A 116 -0.65 -1.16 -22.06
CA GLY A 116 -0.73 -0.65 -23.42
C GLY A 116 -1.18 0.80 -23.52
N LEU A 117 -0.99 1.57 -22.46
CA LEU A 117 -1.45 2.95 -22.39
C LEU A 117 -0.30 3.91 -22.71
N GLY A 118 -0.66 5.03 -23.36
CA GLY A 118 0.32 6.08 -23.61
C GLY A 118 0.51 6.96 -22.40
N TYR A 119 1.70 7.48 -22.22
CA TYR A 119 1.98 8.36 -21.11
C TYR A 119 3.03 9.39 -21.49
N GLU A 120 3.07 10.46 -20.71
CA GLU A 120 4.00 11.56 -20.90
C GLU A 120 4.59 11.91 -19.55
N ILE A 121 5.90 12.09 -19.49
CA ILE A 121 6.58 12.39 -18.23
C ILE A 121 7.13 13.80 -18.28
N THR A 122 6.78 14.60 -17.27
CA THR A 122 7.40 15.90 -17.03
C THR A 122 8.23 15.79 -15.78
N ASP A 123 9.55 15.88 -15.93
CA ASP A 123 10.45 15.70 -14.80
C ASP A 123 10.83 17.06 -14.24
N ARG A 124 10.38 17.34 -13.05
CA ARG A 124 10.65 18.60 -12.36
C ARG A 124 11.59 18.44 -11.19
N ARG A 125 12.28 17.31 -11.13
CA ARG A 125 13.19 17.07 -10.02
C ARG A 125 14.33 18.07 -10.05
N ILE A 126 14.65 18.59 -8.88
CA ILE A 126 15.78 19.48 -8.72
C ILE A 126 16.99 18.60 -8.47
N LYS A 127 17.91 18.63 -9.43
CA LYS A 127 19.13 17.84 -9.29
C LYS A 127 20.11 18.61 -8.44
N PRO A 128 20.72 17.96 -7.47
CA PRO A 128 21.78 18.62 -6.71
C PRO A 128 22.90 18.94 -7.68
N LYS A 129 23.27 20.17 -7.71
CA LYS A 129 24.32 20.56 -8.57
C LYS A 129 25.59 20.03 -8.07
N ASN A 130 26.03 19.37 -8.59
CA ASN A 130 27.14 18.88 -8.21
C ASN A 130 27.44 18.51 -7.02
N LYS A 131 27.11 18.60 -6.62
CA LYS A 131 27.27 18.21 -5.70
C LYS A 131 27.73 17.24 -5.52
N LEU A 132 27.79 17.18 -5.69
CA LEU A 132 28.09 16.51 -5.50
C LEU A 132 28.85 16.15 -6.13
N ASN A 133 29.06 16.24 -6.84
CA ASN A 133 29.85 16.03 -7.54
C ASN A 133 31.00 16.13 -7.06
N PHE A 134 31.15 16.50 -6.53
CA PHE A 134 31.91 16.48 -5.94
C PHE A 134 32.27 15.91 -5.20
N VAL A 135 32.21 15.73 -4.88
CA VAL A 135 32.45 15.30 -4.02
C VAL A 135 32.83 14.30 -3.98
N LEU A 136 32.95 14.08 -4.25
CA LEU A 136 33.28 13.28 -4.21
C LEU A 136 34.28 13.13 -4.56
N LYS A 137 34.81 13.60 -4.91
CA LYS A 137 35.60 13.57 -5.12
C LYS A 137 36.39 13.85 -4.50
N GLU A 138 36.59 14.32 -4.25
CA GLU A 138 37.17 14.51 -3.60
C GLU A 138 37.27 14.15 -2.75
N SER A 139 37.34 13.95 -2.66
CA SER A 139 37.44 13.70 -1.64
C SER A 139 37.47 13.01 -1.34
N PHE A 140 37.66 12.71 -1.23
CA PHE A 140 37.75 12.06 -0.58
C PHE A 140 38.32 11.57 -0.70
N PRO A 141 38.93 11.62 -0.76
CA PRO A 141 39.41 11.02 -0.51
C PRO A 141 39.58 10.55 -0.44
N PRO A 142 39.93 10.47 -0.37
CA PRO A 142 39.95 9.89 0.09
C PRO A 142 39.88 9.38 0.33
N LEU A 143 39.83 9.18 0.45
CA LEU A 143 39.65 8.82 1.07
C LEU A 143 39.83 8.51 0.95
N GLN A 144 39.98 8.57 0.84
CA GLN A 144 40.11 8.58 1.08
C GLN A 144 40.29 8.59 0.95
N LEU A 145 40.90 8.51 0.75
CA LEU A 145 41.14 8.76 0.96
C LEU A 145 41.43 8.91 0.79
N SER A 146 41.92 8.99 0.61
CA SER A 146 42.32 9.22 0.72
C SER A 146 42.25 9.30 0.85
#